data_6d99321378f1d35fdad88f38c8843d5e
#
_entry.id   6d99321378f1d35fdad88f38c8843d5e
#
_cell.length_a   1.000
_cell.length_b   1.000
_cell.length_c   1.000
_cell.angle_alpha   90.00
_cell.angle_beta   90.00
_cell.angle_gamma   90.00
#
_symmetry.space_group_name_H-M   'P 1'
#
loop_
_entity.id
_entity.type
_entity.pdbx_description
1 polymer ?
#
loop_
_entity_poly.entity_id
_entity_poly.type
_entity_poly.pdbx_seq_one_letter_code
_entity_poly.pdbx_strand_id
1 'polypeptide(L)'
;MTTHTRPKNLPAEERRNVTVEAVIELAATTNPGDITTAAIAKHMHLTQGALFRHFPNKEAIWQAVMKWVAKRLMARIDKAAEGVESPLAAMRSMFLAHVTFVSEHPGAPRMLFGELQGAKPTPAKRLARAMMKQYAERLNHLIEAGKACGELAEDLDSQAAATLFIGTILGL
;
A
#
# COMPACT_ATOMS: atom_id res chain seq x y z
N MET A 1 -5.48 23.10 -16.81
CA MET A 1 -4.22 23.72 -16.35
C MET A 1 -4.34 24.03 -14.86
N THR A 2 -4.00 23.09 -14.01
CA THR A 2 -4.00 23.26 -12.54
C THR A 2 -2.61 23.72 -12.11
N THR A 3 -2.51 25.01 -11.79
CA THR A 3 -1.29 25.62 -11.24
C THR A 3 -1.04 25.04 -9.84
N HIS A 4 -0.08 24.12 -9.73
CA HIS A 4 0.44 23.66 -8.44
C HIS A 4 1.27 24.79 -7.81
N THR A 5 0.62 25.57 -6.98
CA THR A 5 1.26 26.60 -6.15
C THR A 5 2.18 25.93 -5.15
N ARG A 6 3.47 26.19 -5.24
CA ARG A 6 4.57 25.68 -4.42
C ARG A 6 4.43 26.18 -2.98
N PRO A 7 4.10 25.33 -1.97
CA PRO A 7 4.08 25.78 -0.58
C PRO A 7 5.52 25.85 -0.06
N LYS A 8 6.03 27.06 0.15
CA LYS A 8 7.39 27.31 0.62
C LYS A 8 7.68 26.90 2.07
N ASN A 9 6.67 26.48 2.87
CA ASN A 9 6.83 26.14 4.30
C ASN A 9 5.88 25.03 4.77
N LEU A 10 5.95 23.84 4.14
CA LEU A 10 5.25 22.67 4.68
C LEU A 10 5.97 22.12 5.93
N PRO A 11 5.25 21.64 6.96
CA PRO A 11 5.82 20.87 8.07
C PRO A 11 6.64 19.68 7.53
N ALA A 12 7.62 19.22 8.31
CA ALA A 12 8.53 18.14 7.88
C ALA A 12 7.77 16.85 7.50
N GLU A 13 6.70 16.53 8.21
CA GLU A 13 5.86 15.36 7.94
C GLU A 13 5.09 15.50 6.62
N GLU A 14 4.54 16.66 6.33
CA GLU A 14 3.82 16.93 5.09
C GLU A 14 4.75 16.86 3.87
N ARG A 15 6.00 17.35 3.99
CA ARG A 15 7.02 17.20 2.94
C ARG A 15 7.39 15.74 2.70
N ARG A 16 7.42 14.92 3.75
CA ARG A 16 7.64 13.47 3.63
C ARG A 16 6.49 12.81 2.87
N ASN A 17 5.24 13.18 3.17
CA ASN A 17 4.07 12.66 2.48
C ASN A 17 4.07 13.02 0.99
N VAL A 18 4.35 14.29 0.64
CA VAL A 18 4.49 14.72 -0.77
C VAL A 18 5.59 13.94 -1.50
N THR A 19 6.72 13.64 -0.84
CA THR A 19 7.77 12.81 -1.43
C THR A 19 7.28 11.38 -1.69
N VAL A 20 6.55 10.80 -0.75
CA VAL A 20 5.99 9.45 -0.88
C VAL A 20 5.00 9.39 -2.05
N GLU A 21 4.12 10.36 -2.17
CA GLU A 21 3.15 10.45 -3.27
C GLU A 21 3.85 10.58 -4.62
N ALA A 22 4.88 11.43 -4.73
CA ALA A 22 5.70 11.56 -5.93
C ALA A 22 6.38 10.23 -6.34
N VAL A 23 6.84 9.42 -5.38
CA VAL A 23 7.41 8.10 -5.66
C VAL A 23 6.35 7.13 -6.18
N ILE A 24 5.16 7.13 -5.60
CA ILE A 24 4.03 6.29 -6.03
C ILE A 24 3.59 6.69 -7.45
N GLU A 25 3.52 7.98 -7.76
CA GLU A 25 3.24 8.47 -9.11
C GLU A 25 4.29 8.01 -10.12
N LEU A 26 5.58 8.15 -9.80
CA LEU A 26 6.66 7.64 -10.65
C LEU A 26 6.58 6.13 -10.86
N ALA A 27 6.27 5.38 -9.81
CA ALA A 27 6.16 3.93 -9.86
C ALA A 27 4.96 3.45 -10.71
N ALA A 28 3.99 4.30 -11.01
CA ALA A 28 2.89 3.97 -11.92
C ALA A 28 3.37 3.68 -13.35
N THR A 29 4.45 4.34 -13.78
CA THR A 29 4.98 4.24 -15.17
C THR A 29 6.41 3.75 -15.25
N THR A 30 7.16 3.79 -14.14
CA THR A 30 8.58 3.41 -14.08
C THR A 30 8.75 2.17 -13.19
N ASN A 31 9.65 1.26 -13.56
CA ASN A 31 9.98 0.14 -12.68
C ASN A 31 10.56 0.66 -11.35
N PRO A 32 10.06 0.24 -10.18
CA PRO A 32 10.56 0.68 -8.88
C PRO A 32 12.08 0.55 -8.69
N GLY A 33 12.70 -0.48 -9.28
CA GLY A 33 14.16 -0.66 -9.26
C GLY A 33 14.92 0.49 -9.92
N ASP A 34 14.35 1.06 -10.98
CA ASP A 34 14.98 2.10 -11.82
C ASP A 34 14.71 3.52 -11.32
N ILE A 35 13.80 3.70 -10.35
CA ILE A 35 13.53 5.01 -9.75
C ILE A 35 14.74 5.45 -8.93
N THR A 36 15.40 6.54 -9.36
CA THR A 36 16.53 7.15 -8.67
C THR A 36 16.11 8.33 -7.80
N THR A 37 16.92 8.69 -6.80
CA THR A 37 16.68 9.91 -6.00
C THR A 37 16.77 11.19 -6.84
N ALA A 38 17.53 11.17 -7.93
CA ALA A 38 17.56 12.26 -8.91
C ALA A 38 16.24 12.39 -9.67
N ALA A 39 15.64 11.25 -10.09
CA ALA A 39 14.33 11.22 -10.74
C ALA A 39 13.23 11.74 -9.81
N ILE A 40 13.23 11.31 -8.54
CA ILE A 40 12.29 11.79 -7.51
C ILE A 40 12.43 13.31 -7.32
N ALA A 41 13.64 13.81 -7.11
CA ALA A 41 13.90 15.23 -6.94
C ALA A 41 13.44 16.05 -8.17
N LYS A 42 13.73 15.55 -9.38
CA LYS A 42 13.31 16.17 -10.65
C LYS A 42 11.77 16.22 -10.76
N HIS A 43 11.08 15.11 -10.44
CA HIS A 43 9.62 15.03 -10.46
C HIS A 43 8.97 16.03 -9.51
N MET A 44 9.58 16.23 -8.35
CA MET A 44 9.13 17.18 -7.33
C MET A 44 9.61 18.63 -7.60
N HIS A 45 10.35 18.89 -8.68
CA HIS A 45 10.99 20.18 -8.93
C HIS A 45 11.91 20.66 -7.79
N LEU A 46 12.64 19.71 -7.18
CA LEU A 46 13.60 19.94 -6.12
C LEU A 46 15.01 19.57 -6.53
N THR A 47 16.00 20.02 -5.75
CA THR A 47 17.37 19.48 -5.83
C THR A 47 17.47 18.18 -5.01
N GLN A 48 18.38 17.27 -5.37
CA GLN A 48 18.66 16.08 -4.56
C GLN A 48 19.06 16.44 -3.12
N GLY A 49 19.83 17.54 -2.94
CA GLY A 49 20.19 18.00 -1.58
C GLY A 49 18.97 18.41 -0.74
N ALA A 50 17.93 18.97 -1.38
CA ALA A 50 16.68 19.27 -0.68
C ALA A 50 15.92 17.98 -0.27
N LEU A 51 15.92 16.94 -1.12
CA LEU A 51 15.35 15.63 -0.81
C LEU A 51 16.09 14.97 0.37
N PHE A 52 17.42 15.01 0.38
CA PHE A 52 18.24 14.38 1.42
C PHE A 52 18.17 15.09 2.79
N ARG A 53 17.62 16.30 2.88
CA ARG A 53 17.30 16.93 4.18
C ARG A 53 16.18 16.20 4.93
N HIS A 54 15.32 15.46 4.21
CA HIS A 54 14.16 14.77 4.78
C HIS A 54 14.33 13.25 4.80
N PHE A 55 15.19 12.72 3.95
CA PHE A 55 15.45 11.29 3.81
C PHE A 55 16.95 11.06 3.67
N PRO A 56 17.60 10.37 4.60
CA PRO A 56 19.05 10.18 4.57
C PRO A 56 19.55 9.36 3.37
N ASN A 57 18.69 8.52 2.80
CA ASN A 57 19.00 7.66 1.66
C ASN A 57 17.72 7.16 0.96
N LYS A 58 17.88 6.46 -0.19
CA LYS A 58 16.79 5.87 -0.95
C LYS A 58 16.00 4.85 -0.12
N GLU A 59 16.64 4.07 0.72
CA GLU A 59 15.99 3.05 1.57
C GLU A 59 15.01 3.68 2.56
N ALA A 60 15.34 4.82 3.14
CA ALA A 60 14.44 5.56 4.02
C ALA A 60 13.19 6.09 3.28
N ILE A 61 13.32 6.43 1.98
CA ILE A 61 12.17 6.80 1.14
C ILE A 61 11.29 5.57 0.91
N TRP A 62 11.86 4.42 0.53
CA TRP A 62 11.12 3.16 0.31
C TRP A 62 10.40 2.71 1.58
N GLN A 63 11.06 2.82 2.73
CA GLN A 63 10.43 2.55 4.03
C GLN A 63 9.23 3.47 4.29
N ALA A 64 9.34 4.75 3.98
CA ALA A 64 8.24 5.70 4.14
C ALA A 64 7.07 5.39 3.18
N VAL A 65 7.37 4.99 1.94
CA VAL A 65 6.36 4.53 0.96
C VAL A 65 5.60 3.33 1.51
N MET A 66 6.31 2.28 1.97
CA MET A 66 5.64 1.09 2.52
C MET A 66 4.81 1.39 3.77
N LYS A 67 5.29 2.28 4.65
CA LYS A 67 4.53 2.74 5.81
C LYS A 67 3.25 3.49 5.41
N TRP A 68 3.34 4.34 4.41
CA TRP A 68 2.20 5.11 3.89
C TRP A 68 1.16 4.17 3.25
N VAL A 69 1.60 3.24 2.38
CA VAL A 69 0.72 2.25 1.74
C VAL A 69 0.02 1.41 2.81
N ALA A 70 0.77 0.85 3.76
CA ALA A 70 0.21 0.03 4.83
C ALA A 70 -0.86 0.81 5.63
N LYS A 71 -0.54 2.03 6.08
CA LYS A 71 -1.45 2.85 6.86
C LYS A 71 -2.74 3.17 6.09
N ARG A 72 -2.62 3.61 4.83
CA ARG A 72 -3.78 4.03 4.04
C ARG A 72 -4.65 2.86 3.58
N LEU A 73 -4.01 1.79 3.09
CA LEU A 73 -4.75 0.61 2.66
C LEU A 73 -5.48 -0.05 3.83
N MET A 74 -4.78 -0.31 4.94
CA MET A 74 -5.38 -0.96 6.11
C MET A 74 -6.54 -0.14 6.68
N ALA A 75 -6.37 1.17 6.85
CA ALA A 75 -7.45 2.04 7.31
C ALA A 75 -8.67 2.03 6.37
N ARG A 76 -8.44 1.95 5.05
CA ARG A 76 -9.51 1.93 4.06
C ARG A 76 -10.31 0.63 4.08
N ILE A 77 -9.64 -0.52 4.15
CA ILE A 77 -10.30 -1.82 4.22
C ILE A 77 -11.02 -2.02 5.56
N ASP A 78 -10.42 -1.57 6.67
CA ASP A 78 -11.04 -1.62 8.00
C ASP A 78 -12.35 -0.80 8.01
N LYS A 79 -12.29 0.44 7.48
CA LYS A 79 -13.47 1.31 7.35
C LYS A 79 -14.55 0.70 6.45
N ALA A 80 -14.17 0.01 5.38
CA ALA A 80 -15.12 -0.61 4.47
C ALA A 80 -15.87 -1.81 5.08
N ALA A 81 -15.29 -2.48 6.06
CA ALA A 81 -15.89 -3.59 6.79
C ALA A 81 -16.64 -3.15 8.06
N GLU A 82 -16.44 -1.89 8.50
CA GLU A 82 -17.02 -1.38 9.74
C GLU A 82 -18.56 -1.36 9.69
N GLY A 83 -19.22 -1.95 10.69
CA GLY A 83 -20.68 -1.98 10.79
C GLY A 83 -21.38 -2.91 9.79
N VAL A 84 -20.64 -3.72 9.02
CA VAL A 84 -21.22 -4.71 8.11
C VAL A 84 -21.43 -6.02 8.85
N GLU A 85 -22.67 -6.43 9.07
CA GLU A 85 -23.02 -7.61 9.87
C GLU A 85 -22.63 -8.93 9.18
N SER A 86 -22.84 -9.05 7.86
CA SER A 86 -22.49 -10.24 7.08
C SER A 86 -20.98 -10.30 6.81
N PRO A 87 -20.26 -11.36 7.27
CA PRO A 87 -18.86 -11.57 6.98
C PRO A 87 -18.53 -11.57 5.47
N LEU A 88 -19.37 -12.19 4.65
CA LEU A 88 -19.21 -12.21 3.20
C LEU A 88 -19.37 -10.82 2.58
N ALA A 89 -20.35 -10.05 3.05
CA ALA A 89 -20.55 -8.67 2.61
C ALA A 89 -19.39 -7.76 3.05
N ALA A 90 -18.85 -7.96 4.27
CA ALA A 90 -17.67 -7.25 4.75
C ALA A 90 -16.44 -7.53 3.86
N MET A 91 -16.18 -8.80 3.52
CA MET A 91 -15.10 -9.18 2.61
C MET A 91 -15.28 -8.56 1.23
N ARG A 92 -16.52 -8.56 0.68
CA ARG A 92 -16.83 -7.87 -0.58
C ARG A 92 -16.52 -6.38 -0.52
N SER A 93 -16.91 -5.71 0.56
CA SER A 93 -16.63 -4.29 0.77
C SER A 93 -15.13 -4.00 0.85
N MET A 94 -14.37 -4.85 1.57
CA MET A 94 -12.90 -4.77 1.62
C MET A 94 -12.26 -4.95 0.25
N PHE A 95 -12.75 -5.92 -0.54
CA PHE A 95 -12.27 -6.16 -1.90
C PHE A 95 -12.43 -4.91 -2.77
N LEU A 96 -13.64 -4.35 -2.83
CA LEU A 96 -13.93 -3.16 -3.63
C LEU A 96 -13.12 -1.94 -3.17
N ALA A 97 -12.96 -1.76 -1.85
CA ALA A 97 -12.14 -0.70 -1.28
C ALA A 97 -10.66 -0.83 -1.66
N HIS A 98 -10.13 -2.07 -1.69
CA HIS A 98 -8.76 -2.33 -2.13
C HIS A 98 -8.58 -2.10 -3.64
N VAL A 99 -9.50 -2.60 -4.48
CA VAL A 99 -9.46 -2.34 -5.93
C VAL A 99 -9.49 -0.84 -6.22
N THR A 100 -10.35 -0.09 -5.53
CA THR A 100 -10.40 1.37 -5.65
C THR A 100 -9.08 2.01 -5.23
N PHE A 101 -8.46 1.55 -4.12
CA PHE A 101 -7.15 2.05 -3.68
C PHE A 101 -6.06 1.81 -4.73
N VAL A 102 -6.02 0.62 -5.35
CA VAL A 102 -5.05 0.28 -6.41
C VAL A 102 -5.28 1.15 -7.65
N SER A 103 -6.53 1.38 -8.04
CA SER A 103 -6.87 2.22 -9.19
C SER A 103 -6.48 3.69 -8.98
N GLU A 104 -6.62 4.21 -7.76
CA GLU A 104 -6.18 5.57 -7.39
C GLU A 104 -4.66 5.70 -7.25
N HIS A 105 -3.98 4.60 -6.90
CA HIS A 105 -2.54 4.56 -6.63
C HIS A 105 -1.84 3.40 -7.36
N PRO A 106 -1.81 3.38 -8.70
CA PRO A 106 -1.31 2.23 -9.48
C PRO A 106 0.18 1.92 -9.25
N GLY A 107 0.95 2.87 -8.75
CA GLY A 107 2.33 2.64 -8.34
C GLY A 107 2.47 1.88 -7.01
N ALA A 108 1.45 1.89 -6.14
CA ALA A 108 1.54 1.25 -4.83
C ALA A 108 1.73 -0.27 -4.90
N PRO A 109 0.94 -1.06 -5.69
CA PRO A 109 1.18 -2.49 -5.84
C PRO A 109 2.54 -2.77 -6.50
N ARG A 110 2.98 -1.97 -7.47
CA ARG A 110 4.29 -2.14 -8.12
C ARG A 110 5.44 -1.96 -7.13
N MET A 111 5.36 -0.94 -6.24
CA MET A 111 6.31 -0.74 -5.16
C MET A 111 6.32 -1.91 -4.18
N LEU A 112 5.14 -2.41 -3.80
CA LEU A 112 5.00 -3.58 -2.93
C LEU A 112 5.65 -4.83 -3.54
N PHE A 113 5.34 -5.14 -4.80
CA PHE A 113 5.95 -6.27 -5.50
C PHE A 113 7.46 -6.14 -5.62
N GLY A 114 7.96 -4.97 -6.00
CA GLY A 114 9.39 -4.72 -6.09
C GLY A 114 10.12 -5.03 -4.78
N GLU A 115 9.53 -4.63 -3.64
CA GLU A 115 10.09 -4.93 -2.32
C GLU A 115 9.98 -6.42 -1.96
N LEU A 116 8.84 -7.07 -2.22
CA LEU A 116 8.64 -8.48 -1.86
C LEU A 116 9.56 -9.41 -2.67
N GLN A 117 9.79 -9.11 -3.96
CA GLN A 117 10.66 -9.90 -4.83
C GLN A 117 12.16 -9.64 -4.59
N GLY A 118 12.54 -8.49 -4.05
CA GLY A 118 13.94 -8.16 -3.75
C GLY A 118 14.61 -9.23 -2.88
N ALA A 119 15.86 -9.58 -3.16
CA ALA A 119 16.58 -10.61 -2.39
C ALA A 119 16.97 -10.14 -0.97
N LYS A 120 17.18 -8.82 -0.79
CA LYS A 120 17.67 -8.26 0.48
C LYS A 120 16.55 -8.07 1.51
N PRO A 121 16.82 -8.31 2.82
CA PRO A 121 15.87 -8.06 3.90
C PRO A 121 15.86 -6.59 4.31
N THR A 122 15.23 -5.72 3.47
CA THR A 122 15.12 -4.28 3.73
C THR A 122 14.10 -3.95 4.82
N PRO A 123 14.17 -2.78 5.49
CA PRO A 123 13.11 -2.29 6.36
C PRO A 123 11.77 -2.15 5.65
N ALA A 124 11.77 -1.70 4.38
CA ALA A 124 10.58 -1.59 3.55
C ALA A 124 9.94 -2.97 3.32
N LYS A 125 10.74 -4.00 3.01
CA LYS A 125 10.26 -5.40 2.86
C LYS A 125 9.63 -5.95 4.13
N ARG A 126 10.20 -5.64 5.31
CA ARG A 126 9.60 -6.05 6.60
C ARG A 126 8.22 -5.42 6.81
N LEU A 127 8.06 -4.13 6.48
CA LEU A 127 6.76 -3.44 6.55
C LEU A 127 5.75 -4.02 5.55
N ALA A 128 6.18 -4.31 4.32
CA ALA A 128 5.35 -4.95 3.31
C ALA A 128 4.82 -6.30 3.80
N ARG A 129 5.71 -7.16 4.33
CA ARG A 129 5.33 -8.47 4.89
C ARG A 129 4.39 -8.35 6.10
N ALA A 130 4.66 -7.40 7.01
CA ALA A 130 3.82 -7.17 8.16
C ALA A 130 2.40 -6.73 7.76
N MET A 131 2.29 -5.84 6.76
CA MET A 131 1.00 -5.43 6.19
C MET A 131 0.25 -6.62 5.58
N MET A 132 0.93 -7.44 4.76
CA MET A 132 0.31 -8.62 4.15
C MET A 132 -0.20 -9.61 5.22
N LYS A 133 0.58 -9.83 6.28
CA LYS A 133 0.18 -10.68 7.41
C LYS A 133 -1.05 -10.12 8.11
N GLN A 134 -1.07 -8.84 8.45
CA GLN A 134 -2.22 -8.20 9.09
C GLN A 134 -3.48 -8.27 8.21
N TYR A 135 -3.33 -8.13 6.90
CA TYR A 135 -4.47 -8.25 5.98
C TYR A 135 -5.01 -9.69 5.97
N ALA A 136 -4.13 -10.69 5.85
CA ALA A 136 -4.52 -12.09 5.90
C ALA A 136 -5.20 -12.47 7.23
N GLU A 137 -4.73 -11.96 8.36
CA GLU A 137 -5.36 -12.16 9.68
C GLU A 137 -6.79 -11.61 9.71
N ARG A 138 -7.04 -10.41 9.14
CA ARG A 138 -8.41 -9.86 9.04
C ARG A 138 -9.33 -10.72 8.18
N LEU A 139 -8.83 -11.16 7.03
CA LEU A 139 -9.60 -12.03 6.14
C LEU A 139 -9.91 -13.38 6.80
N ASN A 140 -8.92 -14.01 7.45
CA ASN A 140 -9.12 -15.26 8.17
C ASN A 140 -10.20 -15.11 9.25
N HIS A 141 -10.20 -14.01 10.00
CA HIS A 141 -11.23 -13.75 11.01
C HIS A 141 -12.64 -13.66 10.38
N LEU A 142 -12.78 -12.95 9.27
CA LEU A 142 -14.07 -12.87 8.56
C LEU A 142 -14.48 -14.20 7.92
N ILE A 143 -13.55 -14.97 7.38
CA ILE A 143 -13.82 -16.29 6.81
C ILE A 143 -14.32 -17.24 7.92
N GLU A 144 -13.66 -17.30 9.07
CA GLU A 144 -14.10 -18.14 10.18
C GLU A 144 -15.47 -17.69 10.72
N ALA A 145 -15.74 -16.39 10.81
CA ALA A 145 -17.05 -15.88 11.17
C ALA A 145 -18.12 -16.27 10.13
N GLY A 146 -17.80 -16.21 8.83
CA GLY A 146 -18.68 -16.62 7.74
C GLY A 146 -18.99 -18.11 7.75
N LYS A 147 -18.01 -18.97 8.10
CA LYS A 147 -18.23 -20.40 8.33
C LYS A 147 -19.16 -20.63 9.52
N ALA A 148 -18.93 -19.95 10.62
CA ALA A 148 -19.73 -20.11 11.84
C ALA A 148 -21.20 -19.70 11.67
N CYS A 149 -21.50 -18.71 10.81
CA CYS A 149 -22.88 -18.29 10.51
C CYS A 149 -23.48 -18.97 9.27
N GLY A 150 -22.76 -19.87 8.59
CA GLY A 150 -23.24 -20.60 7.43
C GLY A 150 -23.24 -19.83 6.10
N GLU A 151 -22.60 -18.65 6.04
CA GLU A 151 -22.42 -17.91 4.78
C GLU A 151 -21.30 -18.51 3.92
N LEU A 152 -20.37 -19.24 4.52
CA LEU A 152 -19.26 -19.92 3.85
C LEU A 152 -19.27 -21.41 4.20
N ALA A 153 -18.77 -22.23 3.28
CA ALA A 153 -18.65 -23.67 3.49
C ALA A 153 -17.74 -23.97 4.71
N GLU A 154 -18.14 -24.90 5.56
CA GLU A 154 -17.43 -25.23 6.81
C GLU A 154 -16.03 -25.80 6.53
N ASP A 155 -15.87 -26.55 5.43
CA ASP A 155 -14.62 -27.16 4.97
C ASP A 155 -13.71 -26.23 4.18
N LEU A 156 -14.09 -24.94 4.00
CA LEU A 156 -13.26 -23.97 3.28
C LEU A 156 -11.91 -23.76 4.00
N ASP A 157 -10.81 -23.95 3.25
CA ASP A 157 -9.47 -23.60 3.76
C ASP A 157 -9.32 -22.08 3.83
N SER A 158 -9.38 -21.54 5.04
CA SER A 158 -9.35 -20.10 5.30
C SER A 158 -8.04 -19.44 4.87
N GLN A 159 -6.92 -20.16 5.04
CA GLN A 159 -5.59 -19.67 4.64
C GLN A 159 -5.47 -19.56 3.11
N ALA A 160 -5.91 -20.60 2.40
CA ALA A 160 -5.92 -20.60 0.95
C ALA A 160 -6.86 -19.52 0.39
N ALA A 161 -8.06 -19.39 0.96
CA ALA A 161 -9.05 -18.39 0.57
C ALA A 161 -8.52 -16.95 0.78
N ALA A 162 -7.91 -16.64 1.93
CA ALA A 162 -7.30 -15.35 2.19
C ALA A 162 -6.14 -15.06 1.22
N THR A 163 -5.32 -16.06 0.91
CA THR A 163 -4.22 -15.93 -0.05
C THR A 163 -4.73 -15.63 -1.46
N LEU A 164 -5.75 -16.36 -1.91
CA LEU A 164 -6.39 -16.12 -3.21
C LEU A 164 -7.04 -14.75 -3.29
N PHE A 165 -7.74 -14.33 -2.23
CA PHE A 165 -8.36 -13.01 -2.16
C PHE A 165 -7.34 -11.88 -2.41
N ILE A 166 -6.23 -11.90 -1.67
CA ILE A 166 -5.19 -10.88 -1.80
C ILE A 166 -4.49 -11.01 -3.16
N GLY A 167 -4.17 -12.24 -3.59
CA GLY A 167 -3.50 -12.52 -4.85
C GLY A 167 -4.30 -12.06 -6.07
N THR A 168 -5.62 -12.18 -6.03
CA THR A 168 -6.52 -11.73 -7.12
C THR A 168 -6.40 -10.22 -7.32
N ILE A 169 -6.38 -9.43 -6.23
CA ILE A 169 -6.29 -7.97 -6.33
C ILE A 169 -4.89 -7.55 -6.80
N LEU A 170 -3.86 -8.24 -6.34
CA LEU A 170 -2.49 -7.92 -6.71
C LEU A 170 -2.17 -8.29 -8.17
N GLY A 171 -2.97 -9.16 -8.79
CA GLY A 171 -2.84 -9.56 -10.19
C GLY A 171 -3.64 -8.69 -11.17
N LEU A 172 -4.42 -7.72 -10.67
CA LEU A 172 -5.14 -6.73 -11.49
C LEU A 172 -4.22 -5.59 -11.93
#